data_4aae974db6da23efa24acd01fffa3dfd
#
_entry.id   4aae974db6da23efa24acd01fffa3dfd
#
_cell.length_a   1.000
_cell.length_b   1.000
_cell.length_c   1.000
_cell.angle_alpha   90.00
_cell.angle_beta   90.00
_cell.angle_gamma   90.00
#
_symmetry.space_group_name_H-M   'P 1'
#
loop_
_entity.id
_entity.type
_entity.pdbx_description
1 polymer ?
#
loop_
_entity_poly.entity_id
_entity_poly.type
_entity_poly.pdbx_seq_one_letter_code
_entity_poly.pdbx_strand_id
1 'polypeptide(L)'
;LDSVKLFNGMFAFVIYDRRKNLMVGARDRLGKKPFYYWHEGKDFEFASQPKVIKYANDFHIDATARQFYLLQGVIPDPYSPFEEVKKLRAGECFTFNLASGKLDIQTYWDVDTNSCRFTAPKSYDEAKQIVKDLLFDAVRLRLNANVPVGTFLSGGIDSSLICAIVSKFNKDLCAYTAGFDNQQFDESHFAVDVARSLG
;
A
#
# COMPACT_ATOMS: atom_id res chain seq x y z
N LEU A 1 -5.66 -17.40 -9.43
CA LEU A 1 -5.00 -16.11 -9.05
C LEU A 1 -5.00 -15.03 -10.14
N ASP A 2 -5.39 -15.35 -11.38
CA ASP A 2 -5.37 -14.36 -12.49
C ASP A 2 -6.25 -13.12 -12.24
N SER A 3 -7.31 -13.26 -11.47
CA SER A 3 -8.18 -12.15 -11.08
C SER A 3 -7.48 -11.04 -10.31
N VAL A 4 -6.39 -11.33 -9.57
CA VAL A 4 -5.63 -10.28 -8.84
C VAL A 4 -5.02 -9.24 -9.76
N LYS A 5 -4.73 -9.59 -11.02
CA LYS A 5 -4.22 -8.65 -12.04
C LYS A 5 -5.23 -7.55 -12.39
N LEU A 6 -6.52 -7.82 -12.14
CA LEU A 6 -7.61 -6.87 -12.39
C LEU A 6 -7.90 -5.96 -11.19
N PHE A 7 -7.36 -6.27 -10.02
CA PHE A 7 -7.62 -5.50 -8.80
C PHE A 7 -6.90 -4.16 -8.83
N ASN A 8 -7.65 -3.10 -8.59
CA ASN A 8 -7.11 -1.75 -8.39
C ASN A 8 -7.51 -1.24 -7.01
N GLY A 9 -6.58 -1.28 -6.08
CA GLY A 9 -6.85 -0.89 -4.69
C GLY A 9 -5.79 -1.39 -3.73
N MET A 10 -6.06 -1.22 -2.44
CA MET A 10 -5.20 -1.64 -1.34
C MET A 10 -5.77 -2.90 -0.72
N PHE A 11 -5.02 -3.98 -0.76
CA PHE A 11 -5.48 -5.25 -0.21
C PHE A 11 -4.34 -6.16 0.25
N ALA A 12 -4.65 -6.96 1.23
CA ALA A 12 -3.93 -8.18 1.58
C ALA A 12 -5.00 -9.19 2.04
N PHE A 13 -5.04 -10.34 1.43
CA PHE A 13 -6.07 -11.34 1.74
C PHE A 13 -5.55 -12.76 1.62
N VAL A 14 -6.23 -13.66 2.29
CA VAL A 14 -6.09 -15.12 2.13
C VAL A 14 -7.47 -15.73 1.95
N ILE A 15 -7.58 -16.65 1.00
CA ILE A 15 -8.77 -17.44 0.73
C ILE A 15 -8.42 -18.91 0.91
N TYR A 16 -9.22 -19.62 1.69
CA TYR A 16 -9.09 -21.06 1.84
C TYR A 16 -10.10 -21.79 0.94
N ASP A 17 -9.59 -22.47 -0.08
CA ASP A 17 -10.40 -23.37 -0.93
C ASP A 17 -10.44 -24.76 -0.29
N ARG A 18 -11.55 -25.04 0.40
CA ARG A 18 -11.75 -26.32 1.09
C ARG A 18 -11.80 -27.53 0.14
N ARG A 19 -12.24 -27.34 -1.12
CA ARG A 19 -12.36 -28.43 -2.07
C ARG A 19 -11.00 -28.88 -2.58
N LYS A 20 -10.12 -27.93 -2.80
CA LYS A 20 -8.76 -28.17 -3.29
C LYS A 20 -7.72 -28.33 -2.18
N ASN A 21 -8.12 -28.06 -0.93
CA ASN A 21 -7.25 -28.01 0.22
C ASN A 21 -6.05 -27.06 0.04
N LEU A 22 -6.35 -25.88 -0.50
CA LEU A 22 -5.40 -24.84 -0.84
C LEU A 22 -5.72 -23.53 -0.11
N MET A 23 -4.70 -22.85 0.37
CA MET A 23 -4.77 -21.42 0.67
C MET A 23 -4.19 -20.66 -0.52
N VAL A 24 -4.86 -19.57 -0.91
CA VAL A 24 -4.37 -18.63 -1.91
C VAL A 24 -4.45 -17.23 -1.34
N GLY A 25 -3.44 -16.43 -1.57
CA GLY A 25 -3.43 -15.06 -1.07
C GLY A 25 -2.63 -14.13 -1.96
N ALA A 26 -2.82 -12.84 -1.76
CA ALA A 26 -2.11 -11.81 -2.49
C ALA A 26 -1.98 -10.53 -1.67
N ARG A 27 -0.95 -9.75 -2.00
CA ARG A 27 -0.72 -8.40 -1.51
C ARG A 27 -0.79 -7.40 -2.66
N ASP A 28 -1.35 -6.22 -2.41
CA ASP A 28 -1.55 -5.21 -3.45
C ASP A 28 -0.24 -4.76 -4.12
N ARG A 29 -0.39 -4.15 -5.30
CA ARG A 29 0.72 -3.77 -6.20
C ARG A 29 1.81 -2.92 -5.54
N LEU A 30 1.43 -2.05 -4.60
CA LEU A 30 2.35 -1.13 -3.93
C LEU A 30 2.64 -1.55 -2.48
N GLY A 31 2.13 -2.71 -2.04
CA GLY A 31 2.32 -3.21 -0.68
C GLY A 31 1.74 -2.32 0.40
N LYS A 32 0.64 -1.60 0.10
CA LYS A 32 -0.01 -0.68 1.04
C LYS A 32 -0.58 -1.40 2.25
N LYS A 33 -1.08 -2.62 2.08
CA LYS A 33 -1.52 -3.46 3.20
C LYS A 33 -0.39 -4.37 3.62
N PRO A 34 -0.13 -4.51 4.93
CA PRO A 34 0.91 -5.40 5.43
C PRO A 34 0.49 -6.87 5.27
N PHE A 35 1.47 -7.72 4.96
CA PHE A 35 1.31 -9.17 4.95
C PHE A 35 2.61 -9.82 5.39
N TYR A 36 2.60 -10.45 6.55
CA TYR A 36 3.72 -11.22 7.10
C TYR A 36 3.35 -12.68 7.11
N TYR A 37 4.33 -13.56 6.90
CA TYR A 37 4.13 -15.00 6.95
C TYR A 37 5.37 -15.72 7.50
N TRP A 38 5.09 -16.85 8.09
CA TRP A 38 6.07 -17.86 8.46
C TRP A 38 5.66 -19.20 7.83
N HIS A 39 6.65 -19.98 7.39
CA HIS A 39 6.40 -21.27 6.77
C HIS A 39 7.51 -22.24 7.13
N GLU A 40 7.14 -23.40 7.67
CA GLU A 40 8.04 -24.52 7.95
C GLU A 40 7.30 -25.85 7.72
N GLY A 41 7.82 -26.66 6.78
CA GLY A 41 7.20 -27.95 6.45
C GLY A 41 5.73 -27.84 6.00
N LYS A 42 4.80 -28.27 6.85
CA LYS A 42 3.35 -28.17 6.59
C LYS A 42 2.67 -27.04 7.34
N ASP A 43 3.43 -26.32 8.14
CA ASP A 43 2.89 -25.24 8.94
C ASP A 43 3.05 -23.92 8.20
N PHE A 44 1.99 -23.12 8.17
CA PHE A 44 1.94 -21.81 7.52
C PHE A 44 1.11 -20.86 8.37
N GLU A 45 1.76 -19.81 8.86
CA GLU A 45 1.11 -18.75 9.62
C GLU A 45 1.24 -17.43 8.87
N PHE A 46 0.22 -16.57 8.99
CA PHE A 46 0.23 -15.25 8.40
C PHE A 46 -0.50 -14.24 9.27
N ALA A 47 -0.09 -12.99 9.20
CA ALA A 47 -0.71 -11.90 9.95
C ALA A 47 -0.41 -10.54 9.31
N SER A 48 -1.17 -9.53 9.71
CA SER A 48 -0.88 -8.13 9.37
C SER A 48 0.27 -7.54 10.20
N GLN A 49 0.65 -8.20 11.30
CA GLN A 49 1.73 -7.75 12.19
C GLN A 49 2.62 -8.95 12.58
N PRO A 50 3.95 -8.83 12.46
CA PRO A 50 4.86 -9.95 12.72
C PRO A 50 4.85 -10.40 14.18
N LYS A 51 4.52 -9.51 15.13
CA LYS A 51 4.42 -9.84 16.54
C LYS A 51 3.37 -10.92 16.84
N VAL A 52 2.32 -11.04 16.04
CA VAL A 52 1.28 -12.06 16.22
C VAL A 52 1.84 -13.44 15.96
N ILE A 53 2.61 -13.59 14.88
CA ILE A 53 3.31 -14.83 14.53
C ILE A 53 4.39 -15.15 15.59
N LYS A 54 5.19 -14.14 15.98
CA LYS A 54 6.22 -14.26 17.03
C LYS A 54 5.63 -14.69 18.38
N TYR A 55 4.41 -14.28 18.69
CA TYR A 55 3.80 -14.62 19.98
C TYR A 55 3.53 -16.14 20.14
N ALA A 56 3.28 -16.82 19.03
CA ALA A 56 3.07 -18.26 18.98
C ALA A 56 4.40 -19.05 18.88
N ASN A 57 5.51 -18.41 18.50
CA ASN A 57 6.78 -19.05 18.16
C ASN A 57 7.96 -18.31 18.78
N ASP A 58 9.06 -19.02 18.98
CA ASP A 58 10.31 -18.47 19.53
C ASP A 58 11.27 -18.10 18.38
N PHE A 59 11.19 -16.87 17.89
CA PHE A 59 11.93 -16.37 16.74
C PHE A 59 13.08 -15.45 17.12
N HIS A 60 14.12 -15.42 16.27
CA HIS A 60 15.31 -14.60 16.43
C HIS A 60 15.17 -13.24 15.75
N ILE A 61 15.82 -12.23 16.33
CA ILE A 61 15.88 -10.90 15.72
C ILE A 61 16.80 -10.95 14.49
N ASP A 62 16.29 -10.53 13.34
CA ASP A 62 17.06 -10.39 12.10
C ASP A 62 18.04 -9.21 12.20
N ALA A 63 19.34 -9.51 12.18
CA ALA A 63 20.40 -8.51 12.31
C ALA A 63 20.43 -7.55 11.11
N THR A 64 20.13 -8.04 9.90
CA THR A 64 20.07 -7.25 8.67
C THR A 64 18.87 -6.30 8.70
N ALA A 65 17.71 -6.80 9.10
CA ALA A 65 16.52 -5.97 9.26
C ALA A 65 16.72 -4.87 10.30
N ARG A 66 17.40 -5.19 11.40
CA ARG A 66 17.78 -4.21 12.42
C ARG A 66 18.70 -3.12 11.88
N GLN A 67 19.69 -3.47 11.03
CA GLN A 67 20.56 -2.49 10.38
C GLN A 67 19.77 -1.57 9.45
N PHE A 68 18.87 -2.10 8.60
CA PHE A 68 18.00 -1.27 7.77
C PHE A 68 17.17 -0.30 8.60
N TYR A 69 16.57 -0.79 9.69
CA TYR A 69 15.77 0.06 10.56
C TYR A 69 16.58 1.20 11.19
N LEU A 70 17.77 0.90 11.68
CA LEU A 70 18.64 1.93 12.29
C LEU A 70 19.16 2.97 11.29
N LEU A 71 19.39 2.56 10.03
CA LEU A 71 19.91 3.45 8.99
C LEU A 71 18.83 4.24 8.25
N GLN A 72 17.67 3.66 8.04
CA GLN A 72 16.64 4.19 7.13
C GLN A 72 15.28 4.41 7.82
N GLY A 73 15.11 3.98 9.07
CA GLY A 73 13.83 4.02 9.78
C GLY A 73 12.78 3.03 9.29
N VAL A 74 13.13 2.17 8.31
CA VAL A 74 12.22 1.17 7.72
C VAL A 74 12.93 -0.15 7.50
N ILE A 75 12.17 -1.23 7.51
CA ILE A 75 12.64 -2.57 7.14
C ILE A 75 12.05 -2.88 5.75
N PRO A 76 12.87 -2.99 4.68
CA PRO A 76 12.38 -3.24 3.33
C PRO A 76 11.85 -4.67 3.17
N ASP A 77 10.99 -4.87 2.17
CA ASP A 77 10.56 -6.22 1.76
C ASP A 77 11.75 -7.02 1.18
N PRO A 78 11.87 -8.32 1.40
CA PRO A 78 10.96 -9.19 2.15
C PRO A 78 11.28 -9.32 3.64
N TYR A 79 12.18 -8.51 4.17
CA TYR A 79 12.63 -8.60 5.56
C TYR A 79 11.52 -8.28 6.55
N SER A 80 11.60 -8.89 7.72
CA SER A 80 10.81 -8.56 8.89
C SER A 80 11.74 -8.35 10.10
N PRO A 81 11.26 -7.94 11.28
CA PRO A 81 12.09 -7.90 12.47
C PRO A 81 12.66 -9.28 12.89
N PHE A 82 12.14 -10.38 12.36
CA PHE A 82 12.49 -11.75 12.72
C PHE A 82 13.04 -12.51 11.52
N GLU A 83 14.07 -13.34 11.74
CA GLU A 83 14.74 -14.10 10.68
C GLU A 83 13.80 -15.07 9.96
N GLU A 84 12.90 -15.71 10.72
CA GLU A 84 12.00 -16.75 10.24
C GLU A 84 10.73 -16.18 9.59
N VAL A 85 10.36 -14.93 9.90
CA VAL A 85 9.16 -14.28 9.36
C VAL A 85 9.52 -13.42 8.16
N LYS A 86 8.79 -13.57 7.07
CA LYS A 86 8.99 -12.77 5.85
C LYS A 86 7.77 -11.90 5.57
N LYS A 87 7.99 -10.81 4.84
CA LYS A 87 6.91 -10.07 4.19
C LYS A 87 6.65 -10.65 2.81
N LEU A 88 5.39 -10.86 2.47
CA LEU A 88 5.01 -11.03 1.07
C LEU A 88 5.28 -9.69 0.36
N ARG A 89 6.03 -9.71 -0.74
CA ARG A 89 6.39 -8.47 -1.43
C ARG A 89 5.17 -7.81 -2.09
N ALA A 90 5.28 -6.53 -2.36
CA ALA A 90 4.31 -5.82 -3.18
C ALA A 90 4.15 -6.52 -4.53
N GLY A 91 2.89 -6.66 -5.01
CA GLY A 91 2.62 -7.32 -6.28
C GLY A 91 2.82 -8.84 -6.30
N GLU A 92 3.01 -9.48 -5.14
CA GLU A 92 3.10 -10.93 -5.04
C GLU A 92 1.77 -11.58 -4.63
N CYS A 93 1.61 -12.81 -5.09
CA CYS A 93 0.56 -13.73 -4.67
C CYS A 93 1.15 -15.10 -4.38
N PHE A 94 0.44 -15.92 -3.63
CA PHE A 94 0.90 -17.25 -3.28
C PHE A 94 -0.21 -18.30 -3.35
N THR A 95 0.23 -19.56 -3.48
CA THR A 95 -0.57 -20.75 -3.18
C THR A 95 0.16 -21.58 -2.15
N PHE A 96 -0.58 -22.05 -1.15
CA PHE A 96 -0.09 -22.98 -0.14
C PHE A 96 -0.98 -24.24 -0.15
N ASN A 97 -0.36 -25.39 -0.39
CA ASN A 97 -1.06 -26.66 -0.39
C ASN A 97 -0.98 -27.31 0.99
N LEU A 98 -2.13 -27.40 1.69
CA LEU A 98 -2.17 -27.90 3.06
C LEU A 98 -1.82 -29.39 3.19
N ALA A 99 -1.99 -30.18 2.12
CA ALA A 99 -1.65 -31.59 2.16
C ALA A 99 -0.14 -31.85 2.05
N SER A 100 0.52 -31.13 1.13
CA SER A 100 1.96 -31.28 0.87
C SER A 100 2.84 -30.32 1.66
N GLY A 101 2.30 -29.21 2.17
CA GLY A 101 3.07 -28.13 2.77
C GLY A 101 3.80 -27.25 1.73
N LYS A 102 3.52 -27.42 0.44
CA LYS A 102 4.21 -26.64 -0.59
C LYS A 102 3.66 -25.23 -0.66
N LEU A 103 4.56 -24.25 -0.47
CA LEU A 103 4.32 -22.83 -0.70
C LEU A 103 4.92 -22.43 -2.06
N ASP A 104 4.12 -21.81 -2.92
CA ASP A 104 4.52 -21.25 -4.21
C ASP A 104 4.16 -19.77 -4.24
N ILE A 105 5.17 -18.91 -4.44
CA ILE A 105 5.01 -17.45 -4.48
C ILE A 105 5.32 -16.97 -5.89
N GLN A 106 4.46 -16.10 -6.44
CA GLN A 106 4.58 -15.57 -7.78
C GLN A 106 4.37 -14.06 -7.77
N THR A 107 5.16 -13.35 -8.57
CA THR A 107 4.94 -11.92 -8.84
C THR A 107 3.84 -11.80 -9.92
N TYR A 108 2.70 -11.21 -9.57
CA TYR A 108 1.63 -10.94 -10.53
C TYR A 108 1.71 -9.54 -11.13
N TRP A 109 2.43 -8.64 -10.47
CA TRP A 109 2.65 -7.26 -10.93
C TRP A 109 4.00 -6.74 -10.41
N ASP A 110 4.70 -5.99 -11.27
CA ASP A 110 5.90 -5.26 -10.92
C ASP A 110 5.95 -3.95 -11.71
N VAL A 111 6.80 -3.01 -11.28
CA VAL A 111 7.08 -1.80 -12.04
C VAL A 111 7.97 -2.16 -13.21
N ASP A 112 7.37 -2.31 -14.39
CA ASP A 112 8.13 -2.53 -15.62
C ASP A 112 8.45 -1.18 -16.28
N THR A 113 9.68 -0.74 -16.09
CA THR A 113 10.19 0.50 -16.72
C THR A 113 10.46 0.35 -18.21
N ASN A 114 10.45 -0.88 -18.74
CA ASN A 114 10.75 -1.18 -20.15
C ASN A 114 9.48 -1.33 -21.00
N SER A 115 8.35 -1.70 -20.40
CA SER A 115 7.07 -1.80 -21.10
C SER A 115 6.23 -0.54 -20.91
N CYS A 116 6.68 0.56 -21.49
CA CYS A 116 5.85 1.77 -21.53
C CYS A 116 4.64 1.53 -22.43
N ARG A 117 3.47 1.26 -21.82
CA ARG A 117 2.20 1.10 -22.55
C ARG A 117 1.66 2.42 -23.08
N PHE A 118 2.27 3.53 -22.70
CA PHE A 118 1.88 4.85 -23.15
C PHE A 118 2.84 5.34 -24.22
N THR A 119 2.30 5.82 -25.32
CA THR A 119 3.07 6.62 -26.26
C THR A 119 3.52 7.89 -25.53
N ALA A 120 4.80 8.21 -25.60
CA ALA A 120 5.31 9.43 -24.97
C ALA A 120 4.53 10.65 -25.47
N PRO A 121 4.08 11.55 -24.57
CA PRO A 121 3.36 12.76 -24.98
C PRO A 121 4.24 13.63 -25.86
N LYS A 122 3.66 14.24 -26.89
CA LYS A 122 4.38 15.06 -27.90
C LYS A 122 4.63 16.48 -27.42
N SER A 123 3.96 16.92 -26.36
CA SER A 123 4.09 18.26 -25.81
C SER A 123 3.86 18.27 -24.30
N TYR A 124 4.27 19.35 -23.64
CA TYR A 124 4.00 19.60 -22.23
C TYR A 124 2.49 19.64 -21.92
N ASP A 125 1.71 20.28 -22.79
CA ASP A 125 0.26 20.38 -22.58
C ASP A 125 -0.43 19.03 -22.69
N GLU A 126 -0.01 18.19 -23.62
CA GLU A 126 -0.50 16.81 -23.73
C GLU A 126 -0.14 16.00 -22.47
N ALA A 127 1.12 16.08 -22.02
CA ALA A 127 1.55 15.43 -20.78
C ALA A 127 0.74 15.90 -19.57
N LYS A 128 0.53 17.20 -19.43
CA LYS A 128 -0.27 17.80 -18.36
C LYS A 128 -1.70 17.30 -18.37
N GLN A 129 -2.34 17.20 -19.56
CA GLN A 129 -3.71 16.70 -19.66
C GLN A 129 -3.79 15.21 -19.25
N ILE A 130 -2.86 14.37 -19.74
CA ILE A 130 -2.79 12.95 -19.39
C ILE A 130 -2.63 12.78 -17.88
N VAL A 131 -1.69 13.50 -17.25
CA VAL A 131 -1.48 13.44 -15.79
C VAL A 131 -2.73 13.89 -15.03
N LYS A 132 -3.38 14.97 -15.47
CA LYS A 132 -4.63 15.45 -14.89
C LYS A 132 -5.71 14.36 -14.91
N ASP A 133 -5.95 13.74 -16.06
CA ASP A 133 -6.99 12.73 -16.22
C ASP A 133 -6.71 11.49 -15.37
N LEU A 134 -5.46 11.04 -15.33
CA LEU A 134 -5.03 9.93 -14.48
C LEU A 134 -5.20 10.24 -12.98
N LEU A 135 -4.87 11.45 -12.54
CA LEU A 135 -5.05 11.87 -11.14
C LEU A 135 -6.52 11.95 -10.76
N PHE A 136 -7.37 12.52 -11.62
CA PHE A 136 -8.80 12.57 -11.39
C PHE A 136 -9.42 11.18 -11.28
N ASP A 137 -9.07 10.25 -12.16
CA ASP A 137 -9.54 8.87 -12.09
C ASP A 137 -9.02 8.16 -10.84
N ALA A 138 -7.72 8.29 -10.55
CA ALA A 138 -7.13 7.70 -9.36
C ALA A 138 -7.79 8.18 -8.06
N VAL A 139 -8.08 9.47 -7.94
CA VAL A 139 -8.77 10.04 -6.76
C VAL A 139 -10.22 9.56 -6.72
N ARG A 140 -10.95 9.63 -7.83
CA ARG A 140 -12.35 9.19 -7.93
C ARG A 140 -12.53 7.75 -7.43
N LEU A 141 -11.64 6.84 -7.84
CA LEU A 141 -11.68 5.44 -7.41
C LEU A 141 -11.48 5.27 -5.89
N ARG A 142 -10.77 6.18 -5.22
CA ARG A 142 -10.53 6.12 -3.75
C ARG A 142 -11.65 6.75 -2.92
N LEU A 143 -12.55 7.47 -3.56
CA LEU A 143 -13.74 8.02 -2.89
C LEU A 143 -14.86 7.01 -2.71
N ASN A 144 -14.77 5.85 -3.36
CA ASN A 144 -15.74 4.78 -3.20
C ASN A 144 -15.50 4.04 -1.86
N ALA A 145 -16.18 4.49 -0.81
CA ALA A 145 -16.08 3.96 0.55
C ALA A 145 -17.45 3.87 1.21
N ASN A 146 -17.61 2.94 2.16
CA ASN A 146 -18.85 2.77 2.96
C ASN A 146 -18.90 3.68 4.19
N VAL A 147 -17.90 4.56 4.35
CA VAL A 147 -17.76 5.51 5.47
C VAL A 147 -17.40 6.88 4.92
N PRO A 148 -17.62 7.98 5.67
CA PRO A 148 -17.17 9.30 5.26
C PRO A 148 -15.67 9.31 4.95
N VAL A 149 -15.30 9.95 3.85
CA VAL A 149 -13.90 10.08 3.40
C VAL A 149 -13.43 11.50 3.67
N GLY A 150 -12.31 11.64 4.38
CA GLY A 150 -11.59 12.89 4.55
C GLY A 150 -10.22 12.85 3.85
N THR A 151 -9.59 14.00 3.76
CA THR A 151 -8.23 14.14 3.20
C THR A 151 -7.26 14.72 4.22
N PHE A 152 -6.00 14.29 4.16
CA PHE A 152 -4.93 15.00 4.84
C PHE A 152 -4.50 16.19 3.98
N LEU A 153 -4.31 17.35 4.62
CA LEU A 153 -3.91 18.58 3.97
C LEU A 153 -2.74 19.21 4.75
N SER A 154 -1.57 19.25 4.17
CA SER A 154 -0.39 19.89 4.76
C SER A 154 -0.10 21.28 4.18
N GLY A 155 -0.82 21.69 3.13
CA GLY A 155 -0.52 22.90 2.36
C GLY A 155 0.56 22.70 1.30
N GLY A 156 1.22 21.53 1.25
CA GLY A 156 2.14 21.16 0.18
C GLY A 156 1.40 20.91 -1.14
N ILE A 157 2.12 20.95 -2.26
CA ILE A 157 1.56 20.84 -3.62
C ILE A 157 0.74 19.56 -3.79
N ASP A 158 1.24 18.40 -3.36
CA ASP A 158 0.60 17.11 -3.58
C ASP A 158 -0.72 17.00 -2.80
N SER A 159 -0.70 17.31 -1.49
CA SER A 159 -1.90 17.25 -0.65
C SER A 159 -2.95 18.27 -1.10
N SER A 160 -2.52 19.46 -1.50
CA SER A 160 -3.41 20.51 -2.01
C SER A 160 -4.07 20.10 -3.32
N LEU A 161 -3.31 19.48 -4.24
CA LEU A 161 -3.83 18.98 -5.50
C LEU A 161 -4.87 17.86 -5.28
N ILE A 162 -4.59 16.91 -4.39
CA ILE A 162 -5.55 15.86 -4.02
C ILE A 162 -6.82 16.48 -3.42
N CYS A 163 -6.70 17.40 -2.45
CA CYS A 163 -7.84 18.11 -1.88
C CYS A 163 -8.68 18.83 -2.95
N ALA A 164 -8.02 19.55 -3.86
CA ALA A 164 -8.68 20.27 -4.94
C ALA A 164 -9.43 19.33 -5.91
N ILE A 165 -8.91 18.13 -6.14
CA ILE A 165 -9.61 17.12 -6.95
C ILE A 165 -10.80 16.55 -6.18
N VAL A 166 -10.61 16.18 -4.90
CA VAL A 166 -11.69 15.61 -4.08
C VAL A 166 -12.85 16.59 -3.92
N SER A 167 -12.58 17.90 -3.74
CA SER A 167 -13.62 18.94 -3.62
C SER A 167 -14.52 19.05 -4.86
N LYS A 168 -14.08 18.55 -6.04
CA LYS A 168 -14.93 18.49 -7.23
C LYS A 168 -15.96 17.35 -7.18
N PHE A 169 -15.68 16.32 -6.39
CA PHE A 169 -16.56 15.15 -6.23
C PHE A 169 -17.38 15.19 -4.94
N ASN A 170 -16.86 15.82 -3.89
CA ASN A 170 -17.49 15.90 -2.59
C ASN A 170 -17.38 17.34 -2.04
N LYS A 171 -18.52 18.04 -1.96
CA LYS A 171 -18.58 19.41 -1.44
C LYS A 171 -18.50 19.49 0.09
N ASP A 172 -18.86 18.42 0.78
CA ASP A 172 -18.81 18.30 2.24
C ASP A 172 -17.50 17.66 2.69
N LEU A 173 -16.40 17.93 1.98
CA LEU A 173 -15.10 17.36 2.27
C LEU A 173 -14.56 17.89 3.59
N CYS A 174 -14.20 16.96 4.51
CA CYS A 174 -13.38 17.28 5.67
C CYS A 174 -11.91 17.13 5.34
N ALA A 175 -11.15 18.21 5.48
CA ALA A 175 -9.69 18.18 5.40
C ALA A 175 -9.08 18.22 6.80
N TYR A 176 -8.04 17.43 7.03
CA TYR A 176 -7.36 17.33 8.34
C TYR A 176 -5.91 17.73 8.20
N THR A 177 -5.43 18.55 9.14
CA THR A 177 -4.01 18.92 9.24
C THR A 177 -3.52 18.70 10.66
N ALA A 178 -2.22 18.40 10.81
CA ALA A 178 -1.56 18.36 12.11
C ALA A 178 -0.94 19.73 12.38
N GLY A 179 -1.25 20.32 13.54
CA GLY A 179 -0.57 21.51 14.05
C GLY A 179 0.49 21.13 15.08
N PHE A 180 1.52 21.95 15.21
CA PHE A 180 2.60 21.77 16.18
C PHE A 180 2.81 23.06 16.97
N ASP A 181 3.11 22.93 18.28
CA ASP A 181 3.43 24.09 19.14
C ASP A 181 4.70 24.81 18.68
N ASN A 182 5.64 24.08 18.08
CA ASN A 182 6.83 24.67 17.50
C ASN A 182 6.56 25.17 16.08
N GLN A 183 6.54 26.49 15.93
CA GLN A 183 6.27 27.18 14.66
C GLN A 183 7.20 26.78 13.51
N GLN A 184 8.40 26.28 13.78
CA GLN A 184 9.32 25.82 12.73
C GLN A 184 8.83 24.55 12.01
N PHE A 185 7.94 23.77 12.67
CA PHE A 185 7.39 22.53 12.13
C PHE A 185 5.89 22.64 11.86
N ASP A 186 5.26 23.80 12.18
CA ASP A 186 3.84 24.01 12.00
C ASP A 186 3.52 24.54 10.60
N GLU A 187 3.02 23.65 9.74
CA GLU A 187 2.55 23.96 8.38
C GLU A 187 1.03 24.19 8.33
N SER A 188 0.34 24.21 9.47
CA SER A 188 -1.12 24.27 9.53
C SER A 188 -1.71 25.53 8.87
N HIS A 189 -0.99 26.65 8.93
CA HIS A 189 -1.40 27.90 8.29
C HIS A 189 -1.50 27.78 6.75
N PHE A 190 -0.55 27.06 6.10
CA PHE A 190 -0.63 26.78 4.66
C PHE A 190 -1.85 25.91 4.32
N ALA A 191 -2.12 24.89 5.16
CA ALA A 191 -3.30 24.05 4.98
C ALA A 191 -4.60 24.84 5.08
N VAL A 192 -4.70 25.76 6.05
CA VAL A 192 -5.87 26.64 6.22
C VAL A 192 -6.07 27.55 5.01
N ASP A 193 -4.99 28.13 4.46
CA ASP A 193 -5.08 29.00 3.29
C ASP A 193 -5.55 28.23 2.04
N VAL A 194 -5.05 27.01 1.84
CA VAL A 194 -5.54 26.14 0.77
C VAL A 194 -7.00 25.78 0.99
N ALA A 195 -7.39 25.36 2.19
CA ALA A 195 -8.78 25.01 2.50
C ALA A 195 -9.73 26.17 2.19
N ARG A 196 -9.40 27.40 2.62
CA ARG A 196 -10.19 28.61 2.32
C ARG A 196 -10.31 28.88 0.82
N SER A 197 -9.24 28.64 0.07
CA SER A 197 -9.25 28.84 -1.40
C SER A 197 -10.12 27.83 -2.15
N LEU A 198 -10.37 26.68 -1.56
CA LEU A 198 -11.18 25.60 -2.14
C LEU A 198 -12.67 25.69 -1.75
N GLY A 199 -13.05 26.55 -0.79
CA GLY A 199 -14.41 26.71 -0.25
C GLY A 199 -14.65 25.76 0.88
#